data_577fc1746297b39bb254a40c51fb0154
#
_entry.id   577fc1746297b39bb254a40c51fb0154
#
_cell.length_a   1.000
_cell.length_b   1.000
_cell.length_c   1.000
_cell.angle_alpha   90.00
_cell.angle_beta   90.00
_cell.angle_gamma   90.00
#
_symmetry.space_group_name_H-M   'P 1'
#
loop_
_entity.id
_entity.type
_entity.pdbx_description
1 polymer ?
#
loop_
_entity_poly.entity_id
_entity_poly.type
_entity_poly.pdbx_seq_one_letter_code
_entity_poly.pdbx_strand_id
1 'polypeptide(L)'
;YYGIGVKYQANAIRSSLIFEAADNKGSATAATLVSDVFTENQWKALDNGQAWADVKDKVVGDATAKKKPIYVINYGFEYNLGSWTPMFAYQFAHQDHGRRTHMFGLSASAQVAGGKAMLGARYLFGKDEATKVGANKVKVDGDVRAWTIGAAYEYPLSKRTAVKAYAGYADSGKEWKEVEDVAYNGYQVYLGLRHAF
;
A
#
# COMPACT_ATOMS: atom_id res chain seq x y z
N TYR A 1 -17.05 2.51 -10.71
CA TYR A 1 -16.60 2.58 -9.33
C TYR A 1 -17.80 2.51 -8.40
N TYR A 2 -17.71 1.65 -7.41
CA TYR A 2 -18.74 1.44 -6.39
C TYR A 2 -18.10 1.57 -5.01
N GLY A 3 -18.81 2.17 -4.08
CA GLY A 3 -18.34 2.25 -2.70
C GLY A 3 -19.52 2.26 -1.74
N ILE A 4 -19.37 1.53 -0.66
CA ILE A 4 -20.28 1.57 0.48
C ILE A 4 -19.47 1.62 1.77
N GLY A 5 -19.93 2.39 2.71
CA GLY A 5 -19.26 2.52 4.00
C GLY A 5 -20.23 2.67 5.14
N VAL A 6 -19.86 2.07 6.25
CA VAL A 6 -20.58 2.20 7.53
C VAL A 6 -19.63 2.81 8.54
N LYS A 7 -20.10 3.81 9.26
CA LYS A 7 -19.41 4.43 10.39
C LYS A 7 -20.22 4.24 11.64
N TYR A 8 -19.55 3.85 12.71
CA TYR A 8 -20.11 3.75 14.03
C TYR A 8 -19.35 4.68 14.96
N GLN A 9 -20.08 5.47 15.72
CA GLN A 9 -19.53 6.33 16.75
C GLN A 9 -20.43 6.32 17.96
N ALA A 10 -19.91 5.86 19.09
CA ALA A 10 -20.59 5.90 20.38
C ALA A 10 -19.56 6.08 21.49
N ASN A 11 -19.81 7.06 22.38
CA ASN A 11 -18.92 7.37 23.51
C ASN A 11 -17.44 7.51 23.08
N ALA A 12 -16.60 6.61 23.58
CA ALA A 12 -15.17 6.58 23.31
C ALA A 12 -14.79 5.83 22.01
N ILE A 13 -15.72 5.13 21.38
CA ILE A 13 -15.45 4.25 20.23
C ILE A 13 -15.82 4.96 18.93
N ARG A 14 -14.89 4.87 17.97
CA ARG A 14 -15.15 5.15 16.55
C ARG A 14 -14.70 3.96 15.72
N SER A 15 -15.54 3.53 14.80
CA SER A 15 -15.22 2.44 13.87
C SER A 15 -15.76 2.76 12.49
N SER A 16 -15.07 2.28 11.47
CA SER A 16 -15.50 2.41 10.08
C SER A 16 -15.19 1.15 9.31
N LEU A 17 -16.11 0.75 8.46
CA LEU A 17 -15.93 -0.31 7.47
C LEU A 17 -16.30 0.27 6.11
N ILE A 18 -15.37 0.20 5.16
CA ILE A 18 -15.55 0.75 3.82
C ILE A 18 -15.20 -0.35 2.83
N PHE A 19 -16.10 -0.59 1.90
CA PHE A 19 -15.88 -1.43 0.73
C PHE A 19 -15.88 -0.57 -0.52
N GLU A 20 -14.90 -0.75 -1.37
CA GLU A 20 -14.75 -0.07 -2.65
C GLU A 20 -14.43 -1.09 -3.73
N ALA A 21 -15.04 -0.93 -4.88
CA ALA A 21 -14.78 -1.78 -6.04
C ALA A 21 -14.80 -0.97 -7.33
N ALA A 22 -13.92 -1.35 -8.25
CA ALA A 22 -13.91 -0.83 -9.61
C ALA A 22 -14.04 -1.99 -10.59
N ASP A 23 -15.03 -1.89 -11.46
CA ASP A 23 -15.17 -2.81 -12.59
C ASP A 23 -14.20 -2.36 -13.68
N ASN A 24 -13.13 -3.11 -13.84
CA ASN A 24 -12.09 -2.77 -14.81
C ASN A 24 -12.45 -3.34 -16.19
N LYS A 25 -13.48 -2.77 -16.82
CA LYS A 25 -13.94 -3.17 -18.17
C LYS A 25 -13.08 -2.64 -19.31
N GLY A 26 -12.00 -1.92 -19.01
CA GLY A 26 -11.13 -1.40 -20.05
C GLY A 26 -10.57 -2.54 -20.91
N SER A 27 -10.80 -2.48 -22.21
CA SER A 27 -10.07 -3.32 -23.15
C SER A 27 -8.62 -2.85 -23.15
N ALA A 28 -7.67 -3.76 -22.91
CA ALA A 28 -6.28 -3.50 -23.19
C ALA A 28 -6.15 -3.37 -24.72
N THR A 29 -6.13 -2.17 -25.24
CA THR A 29 -6.00 -1.88 -26.69
C THR A 29 -4.56 -1.85 -27.15
N ALA A 30 -3.58 -1.94 -26.26
CA ALA A 30 -2.18 -2.03 -26.61
C ALA A 30 -1.60 -3.34 -26.10
N ALA A 31 -1.01 -4.11 -26.99
CA ALA A 31 -0.17 -5.23 -26.62
C ALA A 31 1.05 -4.66 -25.87
N THR A 32 1.13 -4.88 -24.58
CA THR A 32 2.28 -4.50 -23.77
C THR A 32 3.31 -5.63 -23.90
N LEU A 33 4.51 -5.31 -24.32
CA LEU A 33 5.58 -6.31 -24.41
C LEU A 33 6.19 -6.56 -23.03
N VAL A 34 6.83 -7.71 -22.87
CA VAL A 34 7.59 -8.01 -21.64
C VAL A 34 8.64 -6.95 -21.38
N SER A 35 9.31 -6.46 -22.44
CA SER A 35 10.30 -5.39 -22.37
C SER A 35 9.74 -4.02 -21.96
N ASP A 36 8.43 -3.82 -22.04
CA ASP A 36 7.79 -2.57 -21.57
C ASP A 36 7.50 -2.61 -20.06
N VAL A 37 7.50 -3.80 -19.47
CA VAL A 37 7.15 -4.03 -18.07
C VAL A 37 8.36 -4.38 -17.22
N PHE A 38 9.33 -5.10 -17.80
CA PHE A 38 10.51 -5.60 -17.13
C PHE A 38 11.78 -5.18 -17.87
N THR A 39 12.81 -4.85 -17.13
CA THR A 39 14.20 -4.83 -17.63
C THR A 39 14.76 -6.24 -17.62
N GLU A 40 15.86 -6.45 -18.34
CA GLU A 40 16.55 -7.76 -18.36
C GLU A 40 16.97 -8.22 -16.95
N ASN A 41 17.42 -7.28 -16.10
CA ASN A 41 17.84 -7.60 -14.75
C ASN A 41 16.65 -8.00 -13.87
N GLN A 42 15.53 -7.30 -14.00
CA GLN A 42 14.29 -7.64 -13.31
C GLN A 42 13.78 -9.03 -13.71
N TRP A 43 13.87 -9.35 -15.01
CA TRP A 43 13.48 -10.66 -15.50
C TRP A 43 14.36 -11.79 -14.96
N LYS A 44 15.69 -11.57 -14.94
CA LYS A 44 16.65 -12.53 -14.36
C LYS A 44 16.43 -12.75 -12.87
N ALA A 45 16.06 -11.70 -12.13
CA ALA A 45 15.76 -11.79 -10.69
C ALA A 45 14.52 -12.65 -10.38
N LEU A 46 13.62 -12.84 -11.34
CA LEU A 46 12.44 -13.68 -11.15
C LEU A 46 12.74 -15.19 -11.21
N ASP A 47 13.96 -15.58 -11.59
CA ASP A 47 14.43 -16.96 -11.67
C ASP A 47 13.41 -17.97 -12.25
N ASN A 48 12.74 -17.54 -13.33
CA ASN A 48 11.65 -18.31 -13.93
C ASN A 48 12.11 -19.31 -15.01
N GLY A 49 13.42 -19.50 -15.15
CA GLY A 49 14.03 -20.45 -16.07
C GLY A 49 13.93 -20.09 -17.55
N GLN A 50 13.43 -18.88 -17.91
CA GLN A 50 13.35 -18.42 -19.29
C GLN A 50 14.37 -17.34 -19.61
N ALA A 51 15.08 -17.48 -20.73
CA ALA A 51 16.03 -16.47 -21.15
C ALA A 51 15.33 -15.18 -21.60
N TRP A 52 15.90 -14.02 -21.22
CA TRP A 52 15.37 -12.70 -21.58
C TRP A 52 15.17 -12.55 -23.11
N ALA A 53 16.12 -13.04 -23.89
CA ALA A 53 16.05 -12.98 -25.35
C ALA A 53 14.82 -13.67 -25.94
N ASP A 54 14.31 -14.71 -25.26
CA ASP A 54 13.16 -15.50 -25.72
C ASP A 54 11.81 -14.89 -25.35
N VAL A 55 11.79 -13.95 -24.42
CA VAL A 55 10.56 -13.42 -23.84
C VAL A 55 10.37 -11.92 -24.01
N LYS A 56 11.40 -11.14 -24.21
CA LYS A 56 11.35 -9.66 -24.25
C LYS A 56 10.31 -9.11 -25.25
N ASP A 57 10.15 -9.77 -26.37
CA ASP A 57 9.23 -9.37 -27.45
C ASP A 57 7.87 -10.09 -27.38
N LYS A 58 7.61 -10.85 -26.30
CA LYS A 58 6.32 -11.50 -26.10
C LYS A 58 5.35 -10.51 -25.43
N VAL A 59 4.08 -10.64 -25.79
CA VAL A 59 3.01 -9.82 -25.21
C VAL A 59 2.74 -10.27 -23.78
N VAL A 60 2.73 -9.31 -22.85
CA VAL A 60 2.32 -9.52 -21.47
C VAL A 60 0.79 -9.62 -21.43
N GLY A 61 0.31 -10.77 -20.99
CA GLY A 61 -1.10 -11.01 -20.83
C GLY A 61 -1.81 -11.46 -22.11
N ASP A 62 -2.97 -12.04 -21.92
CA ASP A 62 -3.90 -12.34 -23.01
C ASP A 62 -4.65 -11.03 -23.32
N ALA A 63 -4.52 -10.51 -24.52
CA ALA A 63 -5.26 -9.33 -24.99
C ALA A 63 -6.78 -9.51 -24.87
N THR A 64 -7.24 -10.75 -24.72
CA THR A 64 -8.63 -11.11 -24.48
C THR A 64 -8.96 -11.41 -23.02
N ALA A 65 -7.97 -11.38 -22.11
CA ALA A 65 -8.21 -11.65 -20.70
C ALA A 65 -9.16 -10.59 -20.13
N LYS A 66 -10.32 -11.05 -19.67
CA LYS A 66 -11.23 -10.20 -18.90
C LYS A 66 -10.48 -9.68 -17.68
N LYS A 67 -10.31 -8.38 -17.60
CA LYS A 67 -9.74 -7.75 -16.43
C LYS A 67 -10.57 -8.10 -15.21
N LYS A 68 -9.93 -8.52 -14.14
CA LYS A 68 -10.61 -8.83 -12.89
C LYS A 68 -10.98 -7.53 -12.17
N PRO A 69 -12.10 -7.49 -11.45
CA PRO A 69 -12.45 -6.31 -10.67
C PRO A 69 -11.40 -6.04 -9.60
N ILE A 70 -11.13 -4.77 -9.38
CA ILE A 70 -10.32 -4.29 -8.26
C ILE A 70 -11.27 -4.03 -7.10
N TYR A 71 -10.97 -4.53 -5.91
CA TYR A 71 -11.74 -4.20 -4.73
C TYR A 71 -10.86 -4.06 -3.49
N VAL A 72 -11.29 -3.19 -2.60
CA VAL A 72 -10.61 -2.87 -1.35
C VAL A 72 -11.62 -2.89 -0.22
N ILE A 73 -11.23 -3.51 0.88
CA ILE A 73 -11.95 -3.46 2.15
C ILE A 73 -11.06 -2.75 3.16
N ASN A 74 -11.58 -1.68 3.75
CA ASN A 74 -10.91 -0.92 4.79
C ASN A 74 -11.70 -1.03 6.08
N TYR A 75 -11.03 -1.38 7.15
CA TYR A 75 -11.58 -1.34 8.50
C TYR A 75 -10.70 -0.45 9.38
N GLY A 76 -11.33 0.46 10.12
CA GLY A 76 -10.68 1.33 11.08
C GLY A 76 -11.38 1.26 12.44
N PHE A 77 -10.59 1.27 13.49
CA PHE A 77 -11.08 1.30 14.87
C PHE A 77 -10.23 2.26 15.70
N GLU A 78 -10.90 3.04 16.52
CA GLU A 78 -10.31 4.02 17.44
C GLU A 78 -11.04 3.93 18.79
N TYR A 79 -10.27 3.94 19.87
CA TYR A 79 -10.81 3.98 21.23
C TYR A 79 -10.20 5.13 22.03
N ASN A 80 -11.01 6.11 22.37
CA ASN A 80 -10.57 7.28 23.13
C ASN A 80 -10.57 6.96 24.63
N LEU A 81 -9.40 6.86 25.22
CA LEU A 81 -9.16 6.63 26.66
C LEU A 81 -8.92 7.93 27.45
N GLY A 82 -9.24 9.08 26.85
CA GLY A 82 -9.01 10.39 27.44
C GLY A 82 -7.62 10.92 27.13
N SER A 83 -6.61 10.50 27.86
CA SER A 83 -5.21 10.97 27.68
C SER A 83 -4.52 10.37 26.45
N TRP A 84 -4.96 9.24 25.97
CA TRP A 84 -4.43 8.59 24.78
C TRP A 84 -5.50 7.87 23.98
N THR A 85 -5.25 7.63 22.72
CA THR A 85 -6.19 7.05 21.78
C THR A 85 -5.46 6.01 20.95
N PRO A 86 -5.59 4.70 21.26
CA PRO A 86 -5.13 3.63 20.40
C PRO A 86 -6.03 3.52 19.16
N MET A 87 -5.42 3.15 18.05
CA MET A 87 -6.08 2.98 16.77
C MET A 87 -5.59 1.72 16.08
N PHE A 88 -6.49 1.03 15.43
CA PHE A 88 -6.22 -0.13 14.59
C PHE A 88 -6.76 0.12 13.19
N ALA A 89 -6.03 -0.30 12.18
CA ALA A 89 -6.48 -0.29 10.80
C ALA A 89 -6.18 -1.65 10.14
N TYR A 90 -7.10 -2.09 9.32
CA TYR A 90 -6.91 -3.24 8.45
C TYR A 90 -7.36 -2.89 7.05
N GLN A 91 -6.59 -3.30 6.06
CA GLN A 91 -6.96 -3.19 4.65
C GLN A 91 -6.72 -4.54 3.97
N PHE A 92 -7.70 -4.98 3.20
CA PHE A 92 -7.54 -6.01 2.19
C PHE A 92 -7.69 -5.37 0.82
N ALA A 93 -6.75 -5.61 -0.09
CA ALA A 93 -6.84 -5.14 -1.46
C ALA A 93 -6.63 -6.32 -2.44
N HIS A 94 -7.54 -6.43 -3.39
CA HIS A 94 -7.42 -7.28 -4.55
C HIS A 94 -7.27 -6.37 -5.77
N GLN A 95 -6.14 -6.49 -6.43
CA GLN A 95 -5.84 -5.67 -7.60
C GLN A 95 -5.97 -6.50 -8.88
N ASP A 96 -6.09 -5.79 -9.99
CA ASP A 96 -5.97 -6.37 -11.31
C ASP A 96 -4.67 -7.19 -11.39
N HIS A 97 -4.61 -8.21 -12.18
CA HIS A 97 -3.50 -9.15 -12.28
C HIS A 97 -3.33 -10.16 -11.13
N GLY A 98 -4.28 -10.22 -10.18
CA GLY A 98 -4.28 -11.24 -9.12
C GLY A 98 -3.46 -10.86 -7.88
N ARG A 99 -2.96 -9.63 -7.78
CA ARG A 99 -2.30 -9.13 -6.58
C ARG A 99 -3.27 -9.05 -5.42
N ARG A 100 -2.93 -9.72 -4.32
CA ARG A 100 -3.71 -9.71 -3.07
C ARG A 100 -2.82 -9.26 -1.94
N THR A 101 -3.24 -8.23 -1.23
CA THR A 101 -2.48 -7.69 -0.12
C THR A 101 -3.34 -7.50 1.11
N HIS A 102 -2.74 -7.73 2.26
CA HIS A 102 -3.27 -7.44 3.57
C HIS A 102 -2.38 -6.41 4.24
N MET A 103 -2.96 -5.40 4.83
CA MET A 103 -2.23 -4.42 5.62
C MET A 103 -2.84 -4.34 7.02
N PHE A 104 -2.00 -4.42 8.03
CA PHE A 104 -2.34 -4.15 9.41
C PHE A 104 -1.63 -2.88 9.86
N GLY A 105 -2.36 -2.01 10.52
CA GLY A 105 -1.84 -0.79 11.12
C GLY A 105 -2.20 -0.72 12.60
N LEU A 106 -1.21 -0.41 13.42
CA LEU A 106 -1.40 -0.07 14.82
C LEU A 106 -0.84 1.33 15.05
N SER A 107 -1.59 2.17 15.71
CA SER A 107 -1.12 3.51 16.06
C SER A 107 -1.76 3.98 17.36
N ALA A 108 -1.15 4.97 17.96
CA ALA A 108 -1.70 5.64 19.12
C ALA A 108 -1.37 7.13 19.06
N SER A 109 -2.24 7.94 19.64
CA SER A 109 -1.96 9.35 19.91
C SER A 109 -2.18 9.66 21.39
N ALA A 110 -1.37 10.58 21.93
CA ALA A 110 -1.46 11.02 23.31
C ALA A 110 -1.19 12.50 23.42
N GLN A 111 -1.79 13.15 24.44
CA GLN A 111 -1.45 14.51 24.82
C GLN A 111 -0.21 14.47 25.70
N VAL A 112 0.87 15.07 25.25
CA VAL A 112 2.17 15.06 25.92
C VAL A 112 2.80 16.45 25.82
N ALA A 113 3.28 16.98 26.94
CA ALA A 113 4.05 18.26 26.99
C ALA A 113 3.37 19.43 26.24
N GLY A 114 2.05 19.55 26.35
CA GLY A 114 1.28 20.63 25.72
C GLY A 114 1.00 20.43 24.22
N GLY A 115 1.46 19.34 23.64
CA GLY A 115 1.20 18.97 22.25
C GLY A 115 0.61 17.57 22.12
N LYS A 116 0.44 17.12 20.88
CA LYS A 116 -0.06 15.79 20.52
C LYS A 116 1.05 14.94 19.92
N ALA A 117 1.45 13.90 20.64
CA ALA A 117 2.34 12.87 20.13
C ALA A 117 1.55 11.79 19.40
N MET A 118 2.10 11.23 18.34
CA MET A 118 1.53 10.15 17.56
C MET A 118 2.64 9.15 17.22
N LEU A 119 2.34 7.86 17.35
CA LEU A 119 3.21 6.76 16.96
C LEU A 119 2.39 5.75 16.18
N GLY A 120 2.98 5.20 15.12
CA GLY A 120 2.29 4.19 14.33
C GLY A 120 3.25 3.27 13.59
N ALA A 121 2.77 2.05 13.37
CA ALA A 121 3.44 1.06 12.54
C ALA A 121 2.42 0.39 11.62
N ARG A 122 2.88 0.00 10.43
CA ARG A 122 2.11 -0.77 9.46
C ARG A 122 2.92 -1.96 8.99
N TYR A 123 2.23 -3.05 8.74
CA TYR A 123 2.78 -4.23 8.09
C TYR A 123 1.87 -4.63 6.93
N LEU A 124 2.47 -4.73 5.75
CA LEU A 124 1.82 -5.17 4.52
C LEU A 124 2.41 -6.52 4.11
N PHE A 125 1.56 -7.46 3.78
CA PHE A 125 1.96 -8.72 3.18
C PHE A 125 0.93 -9.18 2.17
N GLY A 126 1.36 -10.03 1.25
CA GLY A 126 0.48 -10.55 0.23
C GLY A 126 1.23 -11.34 -0.82
N LYS A 127 0.52 -11.62 -1.89
CA LYS A 127 1.07 -12.29 -3.07
C LYS A 127 0.73 -11.48 -4.30
N ASP A 128 1.69 -11.41 -5.20
CA ASP A 128 1.51 -10.93 -6.55
C ASP A 128 1.55 -12.13 -7.49
N GLU A 129 0.39 -12.59 -7.93
CA GLU A 129 0.27 -13.68 -8.92
C GLU A 129 0.31 -13.13 -10.36
N ALA A 130 0.91 -11.99 -10.55
CA ALA A 130 0.45 -10.98 -11.44
C ALA A 130 0.76 -11.18 -12.91
N THR A 131 1.63 -12.02 -13.35
CA THR A 131 1.99 -11.89 -14.76
C THR A 131 1.99 -13.22 -15.47
N LYS A 132 0.90 -13.49 -16.18
CA LYS A 132 0.89 -14.51 -17.24
C LYS A 132 1.51 -13.91 -18.49
N VAL A 133 2.72 -14.25 -18.77
CA VAL A 133 3.42 -13.80 -19.97
C VAL A 133 3.30 -14.86 -21.06
N GLY A 134 2.58 -14.52 -22.14
CA GLY A 134 2.45 -15.34 -23.33
C GLY A 134 1.64 -16.64 -23.18
N ALA A 135 1.55 -17.41 -24.23
CA ALA A 135 0.81 -18.70 -24.29
C ALA A 135 1.34 -19.75 -23.29
N ASN A 136 2.59 -19.64 -22.87
CA ASN A 136 3.25 -20.53 -21.91
C ASN A 136 3.20 -20.02 -20.48
N LYS A 137 2.17 -19.28 -20.11
CA LYS A 137 1.81 -18.90 -18.71
C LYS A 137 3.02 -18.87 -17.76
N VAL A 138 3.95 -17.97 -17.98
CA VAL A 138 4.98 -17.71 -16.97
C VAL A 138 4.27 -17.08 -15.79
N LYS A 139 4.19 -17.83 -14.70
CA LYS A 139 3.61 -17.36 -13.46
C LYS A 139 4.71 -16.68 -12.67
N VAL A 140 4.61 -15.38 -12.55
CA VAL A 140 5.48 -14.62 -11.65
C VAL A 140 4.81 -14.59 -10.29
N ASP A 141 5.22 -15.49 -9.41
CA ASP A 141 4.80 -15.47 -8.01
C ASP A 141 5.80 -14.61 -7.22
N GLY A 142 5.33 -13.51 -6.68
CA GLY A 142 6.11 -12.67 -5.79
C GLY A 142 5.41 -12.52 -4.44
N ASP A 143 6.13 -12.72 -3.35
CA ASP A 143 5.68 -12.35 -2.02
C ASP A 143 5.84 -10.82 -1.86
N VAL A 144 4.74 -10.15 -1.55
CA VAL A 144 4.74 -8.72 -1.21
C VAL A 144 4.89 -8.61 0.29
N ARG A 145 5.93 -7.94 0.76
CA ARG A 145 6.14 -7.64 2.18
C ARG A 145 6.70 -6.25 2.33
N ALA A 146 6.09 -5.47 3.19
CA ALA A 146 6.59 -4.14 3.54
C ALA A 146 6.18 -3.78 4.95
N TRP A 147 6.97 -2.96 5.62
CA TRP A 147 6.59 -2.41 6.90
C TRP A 147 7.02 -0.94 6.99
N THR A 148 6.28 -0.20 7.79
CA THR A 148 6.59 1.19 8.08
C THR A 148 6.43 1.45 9.56
N ILE A 149 7.27 2.31 10.11
CA ILE A 149 7.12 2.87 11.45
C ILE A 149 7.29 4.38 11.37
N GLY A 150 6.51 5.13 12.14
CA GLY A 150 6.63 6.57 12.16
C GLY A 150 6.14 7.17 13.47
N ALA A 151 6.74 8.29 13.80
CA ALA A 151 6.35 9.11 14.94
C ALA A 151 6.13 10.56 14.49
N ALA A 152 5.16 11.22 15.09
CA ALA A 152 4.87 12.63 14.84
C ALA A 152 4.57 13.36 16.14
N TYR A 153 4.86 14.63 16.14
CA TYR A 153 4.50 15.52 17.23
C TYR A 153 3.96 16.84 16.67
N GLU A 154 2.80 17.25 17.17
CA GLU A 154 2.16 18.51 16.84
C GLU A 154 2.09 19.38 18.09
N TYR A 155 2.74 20.54 18.06
CA TYR A 155 2.72 21.51 19.15
C TYR A 155 1.94 22.77 18.74
N PRO A 156 0.84 23.10 19.45
CA PRO A 156 0.06 24.30 19.18
C PRO A 156 0.80 25.54 19.66
N LEU A 157 1.10 26.47 18.77
CA LEU A 157 1.61 27.80 19.10
C LEU A 157 0.49 28.78 19.41
N SER A 158 -0.67 28.58 18.82
CA SER A 158 -1.90 29.35 19.04
C SER A 158 -3.13 28.52 18.64
N LYS A 159 -4.34 29.08 18.80
CA LYS A 159 -5.58 28.46 18.34
C LYS A 159 -5.58 28.16 16.81
N ARG A 160 -4.79 28.89 16.05
CA ARG A 160 -4.72 28.78 14.57
C ARG A 160 -3.39 28.28 14.05
N THR A 161 -2.36 28.18 14.87
CA THR A 161 -1.00 27.88 14.41
C THR A 161 -0.42 26.71 15.20
N ALA A 162 0.16 25.75 14.53
CA ALA A 162 0.85 24.62 15.13
C ALA A 162 2.12 24.28 14.34
N VAL A 163 3.15 23.86 15.04
CA VAL A 163 4.35 23.24 14.48
C VAL A 163 4.13 21.73 14.46
N LYS A 164 4.52 21.08 13.37
CA LYS A 164 4.48 19.63 13.20
C LYS A 164 5.86 19.10 12.88
N ALA A 165 6.27 18.08 13.60
CA ALA A 165 7.44 17.27 13.28
C ALA A 165 7.01 15.83 13.01
N TYR A 166 7.63 15.19 12.05
CA TYR A 166 7.42 13.79 11.71
C TYR A 166 8.75 13.15 11.37
N ALA A 167 8.92 11.91 11.81
CA ALA A 167 9.99 11.03 11.37
C ALA A 167 9.43 9.62 11.13
N GLY A 168 9.83 9.00 10.05
CA GLY A 168 9.38 7.66 9.71
C GLY A 168 10.40 6.90 8.88
N TYR A 169 10.28 5.60 8.92
CA TYR A 169 11.06 4.66 8.13
C TYR A 169 10.14 3.64 7.49
N ALA A 170 10.45 3.26 6.25
CA ALA A 170 9.77 2.23 5.51
C ALA A 170 10.78 1.23 4.95
N ASP A 171 10.43 -0.04 4.93
CA ASP A 171 11.23 -1.09 4.33
C ASP A 171 10.33 -2.09 3.60
N SER A 172 10.68 -2.40 2.36
CA SER A 172 10.10 -3.50 1.58
C SER A 172 10.92 -4.76 1.75
N GLY A 173 10.28 -5.94 1.69
CA GLY A 173 10.93 -7.23 1.87
C GLY A 173 12.10 -7.48 0.92
N LYS A 174 12.90 -8.48 1.22
CA LYS A 174 14.14 -8.80 0.51
C LYS A 174 13.92 -9.05 -0.99
N GLU A 175 12.83 -9.69 -1.34
CA GLU A 175 12.48 -9.99 -2.73
C GLU A 175 12.26 -8.71 -3.58
N TRP A 176 11.80 -7.64 -2.96
CA TRP A 176 11.65 -6.34 -3.61
C TRP A 176 12.96 -5.57 -3.71
N LYS A 177 13.92 -5.85 -2.82
CA LYS A 177 15.25 -5.22 -2.83
C LYS A 177 16.15 -5.78 -3.94
N GLU A 178 15.90 -6.98 -4.42
CA GLU A 178 16.65 -7.61 -5.50
C GLU A 178 16.24 -7.05 -6.87
N VAL A 179 15.11 -6.37 -6.94
CA VAL A 179 14.63 -5.65 -8.13
C VAL A 179 14.97 -4.17 -7.95
N GLU A 180 16.09 -3.73 -8.52
CA GLU A 180 16.68 -2.39 -8.26
C GLU A 180 15.71 -1.21 -8.35
N ASP A 181 14.71 -1.27 -9.23
CA ASP A 181 13.77 -0.18 -9.45
C ASP A 181 12.53 -0.24 -8.53
N VAL A 182 12.40 -1.29 -7.72
CA VAL A 182 11.21 -1.53 -6.88
C VAL A 182 11.56 -1.66 -5.40
N ALA A 183 12.85 -1.71 -5.05
CA ALA A 183 13.29 -1.71 -3.66
C ALA A 183 12.92 -0.39 -3.00
N TYR A 184 11.97 -0.45 -2.08
CA TYR A 184 11.49 0.71 -1.36
C TYR A 184 11.91 0.62 0.11
N ASN A 185 13.06 1.22 0.41
CA ASN A 185 13.47 1.45 1.78
C ASN A 185 13.98 2.87 1.94
N GLY A 186 13.62 3.49 3.03
CA GLY A 186 14.04 4.85 3.27
C GLY A 186 13.44 5.46 4.51
N TYR A 187 13.99 6.57 4.90
CA TYR A 187 13.47 7.40 5.97
C TYR A 187 12.94 8.72 5.42
N GLN A 188 11.98 9.26 6.13
CA GLN A 188 11.44 10.58 5.86
C GLN A 188 11.41 11.38 7.16
N VAL A 189 11.89 12.60 7.09
CA VAL A 189 11.78 13.58 8.18
C VAL A 189 11.09 14.81 7.64
N TYR A 190 10.13 15.31 8.38
CA TYR A 190 9.37 16.49 8.01
C TYR A 190 9.24 17.43 9.22
N LEU A 191 9.46 18.72 8.97
CA LEU A 191 9.15 19.79 9.91
C LEU A 191 8.31 20.84 9.17
N GLY A 192 7.18 21.21 9.73
CA GLY A 192 6.27 22.13 9.08
C GLY A 192 5.45 22.97 10.04
N LEU A 193 4.90 24.05 9.49
CA LEU A 193 3.97 24.95 10.16
C LEU A 193 2.59 24.79 9.53
N ARG A 194 1.57 24.62 10.38
CA ARG A 194 0.17 24.69 9.98
C ARG A 194 -0.43 26.00 10.51
N HIS A 195 -1.02 26.77 9.61
CA HIS A 195 -1.81 27.95 9.96
C HIS A 195 -3.22 27.86 9.33
N ALA A 196 -4.25 28.10 10.13
CA ALA A 196 -5.63 28.21 9.66
C ALA A 196 -6.04 29.69 9.59
N PHE A 197 -6.51 30.10 8.43
CA PHE A 197 -7.02 31.45 8.19
C PHE A 197 -8.47 31.62 8.62
#